data_7665d73ac8f389f756d19a360457c9d3
#
_entry.id   7665d73ac8f389f756d19a360457c9d3
#
_cell.length_a   1.000
_cell.length_b   1.000
_cell.length_c   1.000
_cell.angle_alpha   90.00
_cell.angle_beta   90.00
_cell.angle_gamma   90.00
#
_symmetry.space_group_name_H-M   'P 1'
#
loop_
_entity.id
_entity.type
_entity.pdbx_description
1 polymer ?
#
loop_
_entity_poly.entity_id
_entity_poly.type
_entity_poly.pdbx_seq_one_letter_code
_entity_poly.pdbx_strand_id
1 'polypeptide(L)'
;SYSLRSYPDNIDKIYSKISSWQKIKKNELIITQGADGGLLRIFASFANVGDKILFLDPSYAMYPIYSKIFKCKSIPFKLDLNSSSSLYFENLKKKIYTNKPKLVLIANPNQPIEVKLDLNELKKLAIFCKKNKSILVIDEAYYHFNSTTGKSFIKKFNNVFIVRTFSKAFGLAGLRVGYTISNKENIEKLQTLKPIYEINNLNITIVDYFLNNLSIMHNYTLEIKKSRK
;
A
#
# COMPACT_ATOMS: atom_id res chain seq x y z
N SER A 1 9.54 -18.89 -24.32
CA SER A 1 10.52 -19.02 -23.21
C SER A 1 11.01 -17.63 -22.81
N TYR A 2 10.92 -17.31 -21.52
CA TYR A 2 11.45 -16.04 -21.02
C TYR A 2 12.97 -16.12 -20.93
N SER A 3 13.65 -15.26 -21.68
CA SER A 3 15.12 -15.19 -21.66
C SER A 3 15.59 -14.22 -20.57
N LEU A 4 16.53 -14.65 -19.74
CA LEU A 4 17.23 -13.75 -18.81
C LEU A 4 18.27 -12.85 -19.52
N ARG A 5 18.52 -13.09 -20.83
CA ARG A 5 19.46 -12.32 -21.65
C ARG A 5 18.84 -11.04 -22.22
N SER A 6 17.51 -10.91 -22.19
CA SER A 6 16.78 -9.76 -22.75
C SER A 6 16.03 -9.00 -21.66
N TYR A 7 15.80 -7.72 -21.91
CA TYR A 7 14.90 -6.92 -21.09
C TYR A 7 13.47 -7.46 -21.16
N PRO A 8 12.63 -7.19 -20.12
CA PRO A 8 11.25 -7.63 -20.09
C PRO A 8 10.43 -7.00 -21.22
N ASP A 9 9.74 -7.82 -22.00
CA ASP A 9 8.87 -7.40 -23.10
C ASP A 9 7.37 -7.60 -22.80
N ASN A 10 7.05 -8.46 -21.84
CA ASN A 10 5.68 -8.88 -21.53
C ASN A 10 5.08 -8.29 -20.25
N ILE A 11 5.61 -7.16 -19.75
CA ILE A 11 5.14 -6.54 -18.51
C ILE A 11 3.66 -6.13 -18.60
N ASP A 12 3.19 -5.74 -19.79
CA ASP A 12 1.80 -5.35 -20.03
C ASP A 12 0.80 -6.48 -19.75
N LYS A 13 1.20 -7.73 -19.98
CA LYS A 13 0.43 -8.92 -19.61
C LYS A 13 0.18 -8.98 -18.09
N ILE A 14 1.19 -8.66 -17.29
CA ILE A 14 1.07 -8.66 -15.81
C ILE A 14 0.19 -7.51 -15.36
N TYR A 15 0.33 -6.32 -15.95
CA TYR A 15 -0.61 -5.21 -15.69
C TYR A 15 -2.05 -5.64 -15.97
N SER A 16 -2.32 -6.28 -17.11
CA SER A 16 -3.65 -6.77 -17.48
C SER A 16 -4.18 -7.79 -16.48
N LYS A 17 -3.35 -8.76 -16.06
CA LYS A 17 -3.76 -9.79 -15.09
C LYS A 17 -4.05 -9.22 -13.71
N ILE A 18 -3.16 -8.37 -13.18
CA ILE A 18 -3.39 -7.75 -11.86
C ILE A 18 -4.63 -6.85 -11.91
N SER A 19 -4.80 -6.03 -12.96
CA SER A 19 -5.95 -5.14 -13.08
C SER A 19 -7.28 -5.91 -13.19
N SER A 20 -7.33 -6.99 -13.96
CA SER A 20 -8.49 -7.89 -14.05
C SER A 20 -8.79 -8.56 -12.72
N TRP A 21 -7.78 -9.15 -12.06
CA TRP A 21 -7.92 -9.75 -10.74
C TRP A 21 -8.41 -8.75 -9.70
N GLN A 22 -7.90 -7.53 -9.73
CA GLN A 22 -8.30 -6.47 -8.82
C GLN A 22 -9.59 -5.75 -9.23
N LYS A 23 -10.15 -6.02 -10.42
CA LYS A 23 -11.33 -5.34 -10.98
C LYS A 23 -11.16 -3.81 -11.02
N ILE A 24 -10.03 -3.37 -11.54
CA ILE A 24 -9.66 -1.96 -11.77
C ILE A 24 -9.14 -1.79 -13.19
N LYS A 25 -8.96 -0.54 -13.63
CA LYS A 25 -8.34 -0.25 -14.93
C LYS A 25 -6.81 -0.34 -14.84
N LYS A 26 -6.14 -0.65 -15.96
CA LYS A 26 -4.67 -0.67 -16.00
C LYS A 26 -4.03 0.65 -15.59
N ASN A 27 -4.63 1.77 -15.96
CA ASN A 27 -4.15 3.10 -15.61
C ASN A 27 -4.46 3.54 -14.16
N GLU A 28 -5.09 2.68 -13.38
CA GLU A 28 -5.29 2.83 -11.93
C GLU A 28 -4.27 2.01 -11.13
N LEU A 29 -3.26 1.44 -11.79
CA LEU A 29 -2.27 0.53 -11.22
C LEU A 29 -0.85 0.90 -11.66
N ILE A 30 0.11 0.78 -10.76
CA ILE A 30 1.54 0.75 -11.06
C ILE A 30 2.19 -0.42 -10.34
N ILE A 31 2.96 -1.25 -11.07
CA ILE A 31 3.78 -2.31 -10.49
C ILE A 31 5.01 -1.66 -9.87
N THR A 32 5.48 -2.19 -8.74
CA THR A 32 6.57 -1.63 -7.95
C THR A 32 7.46 -2.72 -7.37
N GLN A 33 8.66 -2.35 -6.94
CA GLN A 33 9.58 -3.25 -6.23
C GLN A 33 9.09 -3.49 -4.79
N GLY A 34 8.13 -4.40 -4.65
CA GLY A 34 7.40 -4.60 -3.40
C GLY A 34 6.50 -3.42 -3.04
N ALA A 35 5.90 -3.47 -1.85
CA ALA A 35 5.20 -2.33 -1.27
C ALA A 35 6.13 -1.14 -1.05
N ASP A 36 7.40 -1.40 -0.73
CA ASP A 36 8.44 -0.40 -0.52
C ASP A 36 8.60 0.54 -1.70
N GLY A 37 8.72 0.00 -2.91
CA GLY A 37 8.82 0.79 -4.12
C GLY A 37 7.62 1.69 -4.35
N GLY A 38 6.42 1.24 -3.95
CA GLY A 38 5.20 2.05 -3.98
C GLY A 38 5.26 3.21 -2.99
N LEU A 39 5.63 2.93 -1.74
CA LEU A 39 5.79 3.94 -0.70
C LEU A 39 6.86 4.97 -1.09
N LEU A 40 8.03 4.51 -1.52
CA LEU A 40 9.12 5.38 -1.96
C LEU A 40 8.67 6.37 -3.04
N ARG A 41 7.91 5.88 -4.04
CA ARG A 41 7.39 6.75 -5.10
C ARG A 41 6.34 7.72 -4.62
N ILE A 42 5.46 7.32 -3.71
CA ILE A 42 4.47 8.22 -3.11
C ILE A 42 5.20 9.35 -2.39
N PHE A 43 6.22 9.05 -1.60
CA PHE A 43 7.04 10.08 -0.97
C PHE A 43 7.70 10.99 -2.01
N ALA A 44 8.39 10.43 -2.99
CA ALA A 44 9.10 11.19 -4.01
C ALA A 44 8.18 12.06 -4.88
N SER A 45 6.93 11.63 -5.11
CA SER A 45 5.98 12.37 -5.97
C SER A 45 5.16 13.42 -5.22
N PHE A 46 4.97 13.27 -3.91
CA PHE A 46 3.98 14.05 -3.18
C PHE A 46 4.50 14.74 -1.91
N ALA A 47 5.66 14.35 -1.38
CA ALA A 47 6.23 14.96 -0.20
C ALA A 47 7.34 15.96 -0.56
N ASN A 48 7.34 17.11 0.10
CA ASN A 48 8.39 18.12 0.00
C ASN A 48 9.17 18.20 1.31
N VAL A 49 10.36 18.81 1.25
CA VAL A 49 11.17 19.08 2.44
C VAL A 49 10.34 19.86 3.47
N GLY A 50 10.32 19.40 4.71
CA GLY A 50 9.58 20.01 5.81
C GLY A 50 8.12 19.57 5.94
N ASP A 51 7.56 18.85 4.95
CA ASP A 51 6.21 18.29 5.05
C ASP A 51 6.10 17.35 6.25
N LYS A 52 4.93 17.30 6.86
CA LYS A 52 4.63 16.41 7.98
C LYS A 52 4.07 15.09 7.47
N ILE A 53 4.59 13.99 7.99
CA ILE A 53 4.17 12.63 7.65
C ILE A 53 3.63 11.97 8.92
N LEU A 54 2.35 11.66 8.94
CA LEU A 54 1.71 10.96 10.05
C LEU A 54 1.66 9.46 9.75
N PHE A 55 2.03 8.64 10.72
CA PHE A 55 1.97 7.18 10.64
C PHE A 55 1.70 6.56 12.02
N LEU A 56 1.20 5.32 12.05
CA LEU A 56 0.99 4.56 13.28
C LEU A 56 2.34 4.15 13.88
N ASP A 57 2.43 4.12 15.21
CA ASP A 57 3.63 3.75 15.94
C ASP A 57 3.27 2.88 17.16
N PRO A 58 3.76 1.62 17.24
CA PRO A 58 4.61 0.95 16.25
C PRO A 58 3.88 0.54 14.96
N SER A 59 4.61 0.57 13.84
CA SER A 59 4.16 0.12 12.53
C SER A 59 5.36 -0.24 11.67
N TYR A 60 5.22 -0.20 10.33
CA TYR A 60 6.28 -0.53 9.41
C TYR A 60 7.49 0.42 9.55
N ALA A 61 8.66 -0.15 9.83
CA ALA A 61 9.88 0.60 10.18
C ALA A 61 10.36 1.58 9.09
N MET A 62 9.95 1.40 7.83
CA MET A 62 10.37 2.28 6.75
C MET A 62 9.63 3.62 6.74
N TYR A 63 8.49 3.79 7.41
CA TYR A 63 7.79 5.08 7.42
C TYR A 63 8.64 6.22 8.00
N PRO A 64 9.22 6.11 9.22
CA PRO A 64 10.13 7.12 9.73
C PRO A 64 11.42 7.24 8.92
N ILE A 65 11.93 6.15 8.34
CA ILE A 65 13.12 6.15 7.50
C ILE A 65 12.88 6.98 6.22
N TYR A 66 11.77 6.74 5.50
CA TYR A 66 11.41 7.55 4.34
C TYR A 66 11.18 9.02 4.72
N SER A 67 10.51 9.28 5.86
CA SER A 67 10.36 10.65 6.34
C SER A 67 11.72 11.35 6.49
N LYS A 68 12.73 10.65 7.02
CA LYS A 68 14.09 11.17 7.16
C LYS A 68 14.78 11.36 5.81
N ILE A 69 14.70 10.39 4.90
CA ILE A 69 15.31 10.45 3.55
C ILE A 69 14.78 11.67 2.79
N PHE A 70 13.48 11.92 2.83
CA PHE A 70 12.84 13.05 2.15
C PHE A 70 12.83 14.34 2.97
N LYS A 71 13.58 14.40 4.07
CA LYS A 71 13.68 15.58 4.97
C LYS A 71 12.32 16.08 5.43
N CYS A 72 11.39 15.17 5.65
CA CYS A 72 10.06 15.42 6.20
C CYS A 72 10.07 15.33 7.73
N LYS A 73 9.04 15.89 8.37
CA LYS A 73 8.83 15.82 9.82
C LYS A 73 7.95 14.62 10.17
N SER A 74 8.48 13.66 10.91
CA SER A 74 7.74 12.51 11.42
C SER A 74 6.74 12.93 12.50
N ILE A 75 5.49 12.49 12.35
CA ILE A 75 4.40 12.67 13.33
C ILE A 75 3.88 11.27 13.71
N PRO A 76 4.57 10.53 14.61
CA PRO A 76 4.11 9.22 15.02
C PRO A 76 2.80 9.33 15.82
N PHE A 77 1.83 8.51 15.46
CA PHE A 77 0.62 8.30 16.24
C PHE A 77 0.80 7.04 17.06
N LYS A 78 1.13 7.22 18.34
CA LYS A 78 1.34 6.10 19.27
C LYS A 78 0.05 5.32 19.47
N LEU A 79 0.13 4.00 19.27
CA LEU A 79 -0.97 3.08 19.52
C LEU A 79 -1.07 2.84 21.02
N ASP A 80 -2.25 3.09 21.56
CA ASP A 80 -2.61 2.73 22.92
C ASP A 80 -3.54 1.53 22.89
N LEU A 81 -3.03 0.38 23.33
CA LEU A 81 -3.75 -0.89 23.33
C LEU A 81 -4.91 -0.93 24.33
N ASN A 82 -4.93 -0.01 25.28
CA ASN A 82 -5.99 0.10 26.27
C ASN A 82 -7.13 1.01 25.80
N SER A 83 -6.94 1.71 24.69
CA SER A 83 -7.97 2.58 24.13
C SER A 83 -9.03 1.80 23.37
N SER A 84 -10.29 2.16 23.54
CA SER A 84 -11.37 1.67 22.68
C SER A 84 -11.12 2.08 21.22
N SER A 85 -11.63 1.31 20.26
CA SER A 85 -11.47 1.61 18.83
C SER A 85 -12.05 2.99 18.46
N SER A 86 -13.13 3.41 19.09
CA SER A 86 -13.74 4.73 18.86
C SER A 86 -12.84 5.87 19.35
N LEU A 87 -12.28 5.76 20.54
CA LEU A 87 -11.34 6.75 21.10
C LEU A 87 -10.07 6.84 20.26
N TYR A 88 -9.54 5.70 19.83
CA TYR A 88 -8.42 5.63 18.91
C TYR A 88 -8.69 6.42 17.61
N PHE A 89 -9.84 6.21 16.99
CA PHE A 89 -10.20 6.87 15.74
C PHE A 89 -10.36 8.39 15.90
N GLU A 90 -11.00 8.86 16.98
CA GLU A 90 -11.15 10.29 17.26
C GLU A 90 -9.81 10.96 17.55
N ASN A 91 -8.92 10.31 18.31
CA ASN A 91 -7.58 10.82 18.59
C ASN A 91 -6.73 10.90 17.31
N LEU A 92 -6.85 9.93 16.40
CA LEU A 92 -6.20 9.97 15.09
C LEU A 92 -6.67 11.17 14.26
N LYS A 93 -7.98 11.41 14.20
CA LYS A 93 -8.53 12.59 13.51
C LYS A 93 -8.05 13.90 14.14
N LYS A 94 -8.06 14.00 15.47
CA LYS A 94 -7.53 15.18 16.18
C LYS A 94 -6.07 15.44 15.82
N LYS A 95 -5.25 14.39 15.77
CA LYS A 95 -3.82 14.51 15.41
C LYS A 95 -3.62 14.96 13.97
N ILE A 96 -4.44 14.45 13.02
CA ILE A 96 -4.43 14.90 11.62
C ILE A 96 -4.82 16.38 11.54
N TYR A 97 -5.90 16.77 12.20
CA TYR A 97 -6.39 18.16 12.18
C TYR A 97 -5.34 19.15 12.71
N THR A 98 -4.75 18.83 13.87
CA THR A 98 -3.75 19.71 14.53
C THR A 98 -2.45 19.82 13.72
N ASN A 99 -1.99 18.71 13.14
CA ASN A 99 -0.68 18.69 12.46
C ASN A 99 -0.76 18.98 10.97
N LYS A 100 -1.92 18.79 10.33
CA LYS A 100 -2.13 18.94 8.88
C LYS A 100 -1.06 18.21 8.06
N PRO A 101 -0.87 16.89 8.26
CA PRO A 101 0.17 16.14 7.58
C PRO A 101 -0.07 16.11 6.07
N LYS A 102 1.00 16.10 5.29
CA LYS A 102 0.94 15.90 3.83
C LYS A 102 0.54 14.48 3.49
N LEU A 103 1.18 13.49 4.15
CA LEU A 103 0.86 12.08 4.02
C LEU A 103 0.37 11.52 5.37
N VAL A 104 -0.64 10.68 5.31
CA VAL A 104 -1.15 9.87 6.42
C VAL A 104 -1.01 8.41 6.01
N LEU A 105 -0.09 7.68 6.66
CA LEU A 105 0.26 6.30 6.34
C LEU A 105 -0.41 5.38 7.36
N ILE A 106 -1.32 4.53 6.89
CA ILE A 106 -2.06 3.59 7.73
C ILE A 106 -1.84 2.18 7.19
N ALA A 107 -1.07 1.37 7.90
CA ALA A 107 -1.04 -0.07 7.64
C ALA A 107 -2.37 -0.68 8.10
N ASN A 108 -3.05 -1.42 7.22
CA ASN A 108 -4.35 -2.02 7.53
C ASN A 108 -4.48 -3.44 6.93
N PRO A 109 -4.33 -4.49 7.76
CA PRO A 109 -4.04 -4.45 9.21
C PRO A 109 -2.62 -3.96 9.51
N ASN A 110 -2.46 -3.34 10.68
CA ASN A 110 -1.14 -2.88 11.16
C ASN A 110 -0.33 -4.05 11.76
N GLN A 111 0.99 -3.92 11.74
CA GLN A 111 1.97 -4.82 12.33
C GLN A 111 3.09 -3.98 12.98
N PRO A 112 3.70 -4.40 14.12
CA PRO A 112 3.54 -5.69 14.85
C PRO A 112 2.28 -5.75 15.73
N ILE A 113 1.68 -4.62 16.04
CA ILE A 113 0.42 -4.55 16.80
C ILE A 113 -0.73 -4.62 15.80
N GLU A 114 -1.55 -5.67 15.89
CA GLU A 114 -2.70 -5.84 15.02
C GLU A 114 -3.80 -4.85 15.38
N VAL A 115 -3.78 -3.69 14.73
CA VAL A 115 -4.89 -2.74 14.70
C VAL A 115 -5.41 -2.70 13.28
N LYS A 116 -6.73 -2.70 13.13
CA LYS A 116 -7.39 -2.58 11.83
C LYS A 116 -8.54 -1.59 11.92
N LEU A 117 -8.67 -0.81 10.87
CA LEU A 117 -9.84 0.02 10.62
C LEU A 117 -10.83 -0.75 9.75
N ASP A 118 -12.11 -0.64 10.08
CA ASP A 118 -13.16 -1.18 9.23
C ASP A 118 -13.41 -0.29 7.99
N LEU A 119 -14.31 -0.74 7.10
CA LEU A 119 -14.57 -0.03 5.85
C LEU A 119 -15.17 1.38 6.09
N ASN A 120 -16.01 1.54 7.12
CA ASN A 120 -16.62 2.83 7.44
C ASN A 120 -15.58 3.79 8.03
N GLU A 121 -14.73 3.30 8.91
CA GLU A 121 -13.63 4.07 9.48
C GLU A 121 -12.63 4.52 8.41
N LEU A 122 -12.21 3.61 7.51
CA LEU A 122 -11.36 3.95 6.36
C LEU A 122 -12.02 5.00 5.46
N LYS A 123 -13.32 4.89 5.19
CA LYS A 123 -14.07 5.87 4.41
C LYS A 123 -14.12 7.23 5.10
N LYS A 124 -14.45 7.26 6.40
CA LYS A 124 -14.45 8.48 7.21
C LYS A 124 -13.06 9.13 7.21
N LEU A 125 -12.00 8.31 7.33
CA LEU A 125 -10.62 8.79 7.31
C LEU A 125 -10.25 9.39 5.94
N ALA A 126 -10.63 8.75 4.82
CA ALA A 126 -10.37 9.26 3.48
C ALA A 126 -11.04 10.63 3.25
N ILE A 127 -12.30 10.78 3.69
CA ILE A 127 -13.02 12.07 3.65
C ILE A 127 -12.32 13.11 4.52
N PHE A 128 -11.93 12.73 5.74
CA PHE A 128 -11.30 13.63 6.69
C PHE A 128 -9.92 14.09 6.20
N CYS A 129 -9.11 13.18 5.67
CA CYS A 129 -7.84 13.51 5.04
C CYS A 129 -8.03 14.47 3.86
N LYS A 130 -9.03 14.22 2.99
CA LYS A 130 -9.34 15.12 1.87
C LYS A 130 -9.67 16.53 2.34
N LYS A 131 -10.51 16.69 3.36
CA LYS A 131 -10.86 17.98 3.95
C LYS A 131 -9.64 18.73 4.51
N ASN A 132 -8.65 18.00 5.02
CA ASN A 132 -7.41 18.56 5.57
C ASN A 132 -6.27 18.64 4.53
N LYS A 133 -6.55 18.42 3.24
CA LYS A 133 -5.58 18.43 2.14
C LYS A 133 -4.44 17.40 2.32
N SER A 134 -4.72 16.32 3.04
CA SER A 134 -3.81 15.21 3.28
C SER A 134 -4.07 14.07 2.29
N ILE A 135 -3.01 13.40 1.88
CA ILE A 135 -3.07 12.16 1.11
C ILE A 135 -3.12 10.99 2.10
N LEU A 136 -4.08 10.10 1.91
CA LEU A 136 -4.18 8.85 2.67
C LEU A 136 -3.54 7.71 1.91
N VAL A 137 -2.54 7.08 2.50
CA VAL A 137 -1.91 5.86 2.01
C VAL A 137 -2.33 4.71 2.90
N ILE A 138 -3.10 3.78 2.36
CA ILE A 138 -3.50 2.55 3.05
C ILE A 138 -2.55 1.46 2.61
N ASP A 139 -1.66 1.06 3.52
CA ASP A 139 -0.75 -0.04 3.30
C ASP A 139 -1.46 -1.36 3.60
N GLU A 140 -1.81 -2.06 2.55
CA GLU A 140 -2.52 -3.33 2.57
C GLU A 140 -1.57 -4.53 2.34
N ALA A 141 -0.30 -4.44 2.82
CA ALA A 141 0.66 -5.52 2.69
C ALA A 141 0.16 -6.85 3.31
N TYR A 142 -0.63 -6.78 4.36
CA TYR A 142 -1.23 -7.94 5.03
C TYR A 142 -2.71 -8.16 4.69
N TYR A 143 -3.23 -7.50 3.66
CA TYR A 143 -4.63 -7.53 3.26
C TYR A 143 -5.22 -8.95 3.14
N HIS A 144 -4.52 -9.90 2.53
CA HIS A 144 -5.04 -11.23 2.27
C HIS A 144 -5.24 -12.10 3.53
N PHE A 145 -4.65 -11.72 4.66
CA PHE A 145 -4.79 -12.51 5.90
C PHE A 145 -6.10 -12.25 6.63
N ASN A 146 -6.66 -11.05 6.57
CA ASN A 146 -7.93 -10.75 7.24
C ASN A 146 -8.44 -9.34 6.96
N SER A 147 -8.95 -8.97 5.74
CA SER A 147 -9.19 -7.57 5.73
C SER A 147 -10.19 -6.97 4.78
N THR A 148 -10.61 -5.87 5.25
CA THR A 148 -11.29 -4.79 4.59
C THR A 148 -10.33 -4.05 3.67
N THR A 149 -10.72 -3.73 2.46
CA THR A 149 -9.91 -2.96 1.51
C THR A 149 -10.50 -1.59 1.23
N GLY A 150 -9.64 -0.58 1.21
CA GLY A 150 -9.98 0.76 0.72
C GLY A 150 -10.01 0.90 -0.80
N LYS A 151 -9.83 -0.17 -1.56
CA LYS A 151 -9.72 -0.15 -3.03
C LYS A 151 -10.86 0.58 -3.74
N SER A 152 -12.09 0.43 -3.28
CA SER A 152 -13.25 1.10 -3.87
C SER A 152 -13.20 2.63 -3.75
N PHE A 153 -12.38 3.16 -2.87
CA PHE A 153 -12.29 4.60 -2.60
C PHE A 153 -11.56 5.35 -3.70
N ILE A 154 -10.67 4.71 -4.48
CA ILE A 154 -9.93 5.37 -5.55
C ILE A 154 -10.84 5.99 -6.63
N LYS A 155 -12.07 5.44 -6.79
CA LYS A 155 -13.07 5.97 -7.71
C LYS A 155 -13.79 7.21 -7.18
N LYS A 156 -13.75 7.46 -5.86
CA LYS A 156 -14.50 8.53 -5.18
C LYS A 156 -13.59 9.61 -4.61
N PHE A 157 -12.35 9.26 -4.32
CA PHE A 157 -11.40 10.13 -3.64
C PHE A 157 -10.06 10.20 -4.39
N ASN A 158 -9.67 11.39 -4.76
CA ASN A 158 -8.40 11.65 -5.46
C ASN A 158 -7.18 11.73 -4.53
N ASN A 159 -7.37 11.52 -3.23
CA ASN A 159 -6.32 11.58 -2.21
C ASN A 159 -6.02 10.22 -1.57
N VAL A 160 -6.38 9.11 -2.21
CA VAL A 160 -6.21 7.76 -1.64
C VAL A 160 -5.27 6.93 -2.50
N PHE A 161 -4.30 6.31 -1.86
CA PHE A 161 -3.42 5.27 -2.40
C PHE A 161 -3.58 3.97 -1.62
N ILE A 162 -3.57 2.85 -2.34
CA ILE A 162 -3.52 1.51 -1.76
C ILE A 162 -2.21 0.87 -2.18
N VAL A 163 -1.43 0.39 -1.23
CA VAL A 163 -0.14 -0.27 -1.50
C VAL A 163 -0.26 -1.75 -1.14
N ARG A 164 0.18 -2.63 -2.03
CA ARG A 164 0.11 -4.10 -1.87
C ARG A 164 1.40 -4.78 -2.30
N THR A 165 1.59 -6.02 -1.85
CA THR A 165 2.80 -6.80 -2.14
C THR A 165 2.47 -8.28 -2.36
N PHE A 166 3.30 -8.95 -3.16
CA PHE A 166 3.35 -10.41 -3.25
C PHE A 166 4.24 -11.04 -2.17
N SER A 167 4.93 -10.23 -1.36
CA SER A 167 5.90 -10.72 -0.36
C SER A 167 5.29 -11.51 0.79
N LYS A 168 4.03 -11.25 1.16
CA LYS A 168 3.40 -11.77 2.39
C LYS A 168 2.52 -12.98 2.10
N ALA A 169 1.28 -12.78 1.75
CA ALA A 169 0.31 -13.85 1.52
C ALA A 169 0.68 -14.80 0.37
N PHE A 170 1.44 -14.33 -0.60
CA PHE A 170 1.94 -15.17 -1.69
C PHE A 170 3.25 -15.91 -1.36
N GLY A 171 3.91 -15.58 -0.23
CA GLY A 171 5.18 -16.18 0.15
C GLY A 171 6.37 -15.78 -0.75
N LEU A 172 6.25 -14.69 -1.53
CA LEU A 172 7.22 -14.29 -2.55
C LEU A 172 8.09 -13.11 -2.11
N ALA A 173 8.53 -13.10 -0.85
CA ALA A 173 9.31 -11.98 -0.29
C ALA A 173 10.61 -11.70 -1.07
N GLY A 174 11.33 -12.74 -1.47
CA GLY A 174 12.57 -12.63 -2.25
C GLY A 174 12.38 -12.10 -3.67
N LEU A 175 11.16 -12.16 -4.21
CA LEU A 175 10.86 -11.71 -5.57
C LEU A 175 10.77 -10.17 -5.69
N ARG A 176 10.58 -9.47 -4.60
CA ARG A 176 10.46 -8.00 -4.55
C ARG A 176 9.43 -7.43 -5.53
N VAL A 177 8.24 -8.00 -5.62
CA VAL A 177 7.14 -7.49 -6.45
C VAL A 177 5.97 -7.03 -5.59
N GLY A 178 5.44 -5.86 -5.92
CA GLY A 178 4.25 -5.28 -5.35
C GLY A 178 3.55 -4.39 -6.37
N TYR A 179 2.54 -3.69 -5.92
CA TYR A 179 1.82 -2.73 -6.76
C TYR A 179 1.10 -1.69 -5.92
N THR A 180 0.90 -0.53 -6.53
CA THR A 180 0.14 0.58 -5.95
C THR A 180 -1.08 0.84 -6.80
N ILE A 181 -2.21 1.07 -6.16
CA ILE A 181 -3.51 1.38 -6.78
C ILE A 181 -3.93 2.78 -6.36
N SER A 182 -4.35 3.60 -7.32
CA SER A 182 -4.97 4.90 -7.08
C SER A 182 -5.80 5.31 -8.30
N ASN A 183 -6.35 6.51 -8.32
CA ASN A 183 -6.95 7.04 -9.54
C ASN A 183 -5.88 7.28 -10.63
N LYS A 184 -6.32 7.44 -11.87
CA LYS A 184 -5.47 7.61 -13.05
C LYS A 184 -4.43 8.73 -12.86
N GLU A 185 -4.86 9.92 -12.43
CA GLU A 185 -4.00 11.10 -12.28
C GLU A 185 -2.87 10.89 -11.26
N ASN A 186 -3.17 10.21 -10.17
CA ASN A 186 -2.18 9.85 -9.17
C ASN A 186 -1.18 8.82 -9.70
N ILE A 187 -1.66 7.82 -10.43
CA ILE A 187 -0.79 6.79 -11.03
C ILE A 187 0.12 7.42 -12.10
N GLU A 188 -0.38 8.31 -12.93
CA GLU A 188 0.42 9.06 -13.91
C GLU A 188 1.58 9.80 -13.23
N LYS A 189 1.34 10.46 -12.09
CA LYS A 189 2.40 11.10 -11.30
C LYS A 189 3.44 10.10 -10.78
N LEU A 190 3.02 8.93 -10.31
CA LEU A 190 3.97 7.89 -9.90
C LEU A 190 4.78 7.34 -11.08
N GLN A 191 4.18 7.30 -12.27
CA GLN A 191 4.83 6.80 -13.49
C GLN A 191 5.98 7.70 -13.96
N THR A 192 5.96 9.01 -13.67
CA THR A 192 7.07 9.91 -14.02
C THR A 192 8.40 9.51 -13.36
N LEU A 193 8.34 8.79 -12.24
CA LEU A 193 9.51 8.30 -11.49
C LEU A 193 9.77 6.80 -11.73
N LYS A 194 9.03 6.19 -12.66
CA LYS A 194 9.17 4.75 -12.94
C LYS A 194 10.42 4.50 -13.78
N PRO A 195 11.34 3.58 -13.39
CA PRO A 195 12.36 3.10 -14.29
C PRO A 195 11.73 2.37 -15.47
N ILE A 196 12.43 2.33 -16.60
CA ILE A 196 11.95 1.67 -17.83
C ILE A 196 11.57 0.21 -17.52
N TYR A 197 12.42 -0.48 -16.77
CA TYR A 197 12.24 -1.88 -16.38
C TYR A 197 12.14 -2.01 -14.86
N GLU A 198 10.92 -2.00 -14.35
CA GLU A 198 10.64 -2.08 -12.90
C GLU A 198 10.91 -3.47 -12.33
N ILE A 199 10.52 -4.50 -13.08
CA ILE A 199 10.67 -5.92 -12.71
C ILE A 199 11.28 -6.69 -13.88
N ASN A 200 11.97 -7.78 -13.60
CA ASN A 200 12.64 -8.63 -14.60
C ASN A 200 11.73 -9.76 -15.10
N ASN A 201 12.23 -10.53 -16.09
CA ASN A 201 11.48 -11.65 -16.68
C ASN A 201 11.17 -12.76 -15.67
N LEU A 202 12.03 -13.02 -14.69
CA LEU A 202 11.78 -14.00 -13.62
C LEU A 202 10.60 -13.56 -12.75
N ASN A 203 10.54 -12.28 -12.39
CA ASN A 203 9.42 -11.69 -11.67
C ASN A 203 8.11 -11.87 -12.43
N ILE A 204 8.12 -11.55 -13.73
CA ILE A 204 6.96 -11.68 -14.61
C ILE A 204 6.46 -13.13 -14.63
N THR A 205 7.36 -14.09 -14.85
CA THR A 205 7.03 -15.52 -14.94
C THR A 205 6.41 -16.04 -13.65
N ILE A 206 7.03 -15.74 -12.50
CA ILE A 206 6.54 -16.23 -11.21
C ILE A 206 5.21 -15.58 -10.83
N VAL A 207 5.08 -14.26 -11.00
CA VAL A 207 3.82 -13.56 -10.72
C VAL A 207 2.70 -14.06 -11.64
N ASP A 208 2.99 -14.29 -12.93
CA ASP A 208 2.04 -14.86 -13.89
C ASP A 208 1.53 -16.23 -13.43
N TYR A 209 2.44 -17.11 -12.98
CA TYR A 209 2.10 -18.43 -12.44
C TYR A 209 1.17 -18.34 -11.22
N PHE A 210 1.52 -17.50 -10.23
CA PHE A 210 0.70 -17.35 -9.02
C PHE A 210 -0.66 -16.70 -9.29
N LEU A 211 -0.74 -15.76 -10.25
CA LEU A 211 -2.02 -15.16 -10.64
C LEU A 211 -2.94 -16.16 -11.38
N ASN A 212 -2.38 -17.16 -12.04
CA ASN A 212 -3.15 -18.28 -12.62
C ASN A 212 -3.53 -19.33 -11.56
N ASN A 213 -2.85 -19.36 -10.41
CA ASN A 213 -3.01 -20.37 -9.36
C ASN A 213 -3.26 -19.71 -8.00
N LEU A 214 -4.26 -18.83 -7.92
CA LEU A 214 -4.58 -18.08 -6.69
C LEU A 214 -4.93 -18.99 -5.49
N SER A 215 -5.33 -20.24 -5.74
CA SER A 215 -5.57 -21.24 -4.71
C SER A 215 -4.35 -21.49 -3.81
N ILE A 216 -3.13 -21.39 -4.35
CA ILE A 216 -1.88 -21.53 -3.57
C ILE A 216 -1.86 -20.48 -2.45
N MET A 217 -2.09 -19.22 -2.78
CA MET A 217 -2.14 -18.12 -1.80
C MET A 217 -3.30 -18.29 -0.81
N HIS A 218 -4.48 -18.70 -1.28
CA HIS A 218 -5.64 -18.92 -0.42
C HIS A 218 -5.39 -20.04 0.58
N ASN A 219 -4.85 -21.17 0.15
CA ASN A 219 -4.54 -22.30 1.03
C ASN A 219 -3.50 -21.90 2.09
N TYR A 220 -2.42 -21.23 1.67
CA TYR A 220 -1.41 -20.72 2.58
C TYR A 220 -1.98 -19.77 3.65
N THR A 221 -2.85 -18.83 3.25
CA THR A 221 -3.48 -17.93 4.22
C THR A 221 -4.44 -18.64 5.17
N LEU A 222 -5.10 -19.70 4.72
CA LEU A 222 -5.97 -20.53 5.56
C LEU A 222 -5.15 -21.34 6.59
N GLU A 223 -4.01 -21.90 6.20
CA GLU A 223 -3.10 -22.62 7.11
C GLU A 223 -2.59 -21.69 8.22
N ILE A 224 -2.12 -20.50 7.87
CA ILE A 224 -1.68 -19.51 8.87
C ILE A 224 -2.81 -19.14 9.83
N LYS A 225 -4.04 -18.97 9.34
CA LYS A 225 -5.20 -18.69 10.20
C LYS A 225 -5.52 -19.84 11.15
N LYS A 226 -5.34 -21.09 10.72
CA LYS A 226 -5.53 -22.26 11.58
C LYS A 226 -4.43 -22.36 12.67
N SER A 227 -3.19 -22.06 12.32
CA SER A 227 -2.05 -22.14 13.24
C SER A 227 -2.05 -21.04 14.31
N ARG A 228 -2.87 -20.00 14.16
CA ARG A 228 -3.04 -18.90 15.13
C ARG A 228 -4.12 -19.18 16.18
N LYS A 229 -4.88 -20.27 16.04
CA LYS A 229 -5.87 -20.75 17.03
C LYS A 229 -5.21 -21.69 18.02
#